data_aeca9ef165dd555e7664923382ee013f
#
_entry.id   aeca9ef165dd555e7664923382ee013f
#
_cell.length_a   1.000
_cell.length_b   1.000
_cell.length_c   1.000
_cell.angle_alpha   90.00
_cell.angle_beta   90.00
_cell.angle_gamma   90.00
#
_symmetry.space_group_name_H-M   'P 1'
#
loop_
_entity.id
_entity.type
_entity.pdbx_description
1 polymer ?
#
loop_
_entity_poly.entity_id
_entity_poly.type
_entity_poly.pdbx_seq_one_letter_code
_entity_poly.pdbx_strand_id
1 'polypeptide(L)'
;IMGRSGIRAAYATGRGKITLRGRATIEEKKNGRAQIIVTEIPYMVNKARLIENIADLVKEKRIEGISDLNDETNRKGMRIVIDVRKDANPQVVLNQLYQYTQLQDTVGVIMLAIDHKVPKVMTLKQMIQKYVEFQDEVVRRRTQYDLKKARERAHILEGLKKATDIVDELIATIRACKGGMSEAKAAIMEQFGFDDPQADAIVKLQLGRLAGLELSLIHISEPTRP
;
A
#
# COMPACT_ATOMS: atom_id res chain seq x y z
N ILE A 1 5.59 -14.11 -20.78
CA ILE A 1 6.93 -13.57 -20.51
C ILE A 1 7.95 -14.47 -21.19
N MET A 2 8.84 -13.87 -21.98
CA MET A 2 9.85 -14.58 -22.75
C MET A 2 11.16 -14.61 -21.99
N GLY A 3 11.43 -15.75 -21.34
CA GLY A 3 12.62 -15.94 -20.52
C GLY A 3 12.57 -15.26 -19.14
N ARG A 4 13.57 -15.57 -18.29
CA ARG A 4 13.67 -15.07 -16.91
C ARG A 4 14.83 -14.08 -16.70
N SER A 5 15.67 -13.87 -17.71
CA SER A 5 16.87 -13.02 -17.60
C SER A 5 16.52 -11.57 -17.24
N GLY A 6 15.51 -10.99 -17.89
CA GLY A 6 15.07 -9.64 -17.62
C GLY A 6 14.50 -9.46 -16.21
N ILE A 7 13.78 -10.46 -15.67
CA ILE A 7 13.27 -10.45 -14.30
C ILE A 7 14.44 -10.51 -13.31
N ARG A 8 15.42 -11.40 -13.54
CA ARG A 8 16.60 -11.50 -12.67
C ARG A 8 17.41 -10.20 -12.68
N ALA A 9 17.61 -9.59 -13.85
CA ALA A 9 18.27 -8.31 -13.97
C ALA A 9 17.51 -7.21 -13.20
N ALA A 10 16.20 -7.12 -13.35
CA ALA A 10 15.37 -6.16 -12.61
C ALA A 10 15.55 -6.30 -11.10
N TYR A 11 15.47 -7.51 -10.56
CA TYR A 11 15.61 -7.76 -9.13
C TYR A 11 17.03 -7.54 -8.60
N ALA A 12 18.05 -7.84 -9.43
CA ALA A 12 19.44 -7.68 -9.02
C ALA A 12 19.95 -6.25 -9.11
N THR A 13 19.45 -5.45 -10.06
CA THR A 13 19.98 -4.11 -10.35
C THR A 13 18.97 -2.98 -10.16
N GLY A 14 17.68 -3.30 -9.96
CA GLY A 14 16.58 -2.35 -9.97
C GLY A 14 16.14 -1.93 -11.38
N ARG A 15 16.77 -2.44 -12.46
CA ARG A 15 16.41 -2.17 -13.85
C ARG A 15 16.44 -3.44 -14.68
N GLY A 16 15.46 -3.62 -15.54
CA GLY A 16 15.37 -4.78 -16.42
C GLY A 16 14.49 -4.54 -17.63
N LYS A 17 14.64 -5.41 -18.63
CA LYS A 17 13.78 -5.45 -19.82
C LYS A 17 13.08 -6.80 -19.85
N ILE A 18 11.75 -6.81 -19.80
CA ILE A 18 10.94 -8.02 -19.84
C ILE A 18 10.19 -8.05 -21.16
N THR A 19 10.49 -9.06 -21.99
CA THR A 19 9.76 -9.27 -23.24
C THR A 19 8.47 -10.02 -22.97
N LEU A 20 7.35 -9.41 -23.34
CA LEU A 20 6.02 -9.97 -23.30
C LEU A 20 5.60 -10.38 -24.71
N ARG A 21 4.97 -11.52 -24.82
CA ARG A 21 4.45 -12.02 -26.09
C ARG A 21 3.00 -12.41 -25.92
N GLY A 22 2.14 -12.00 -26.85
CA GLY A 22 0.75 -12.40 -26.93
C GLY A 22 0.62 -13.91 -27.09
N ARG A 23 -0.47 -14.48 -26.58
CA ARG A 23 -0.78 -15.90 -26.72
C ARG A 23 -1.48 -16.10 -28.06
N ALA A 24 -0.83 -16.84 -28.95
CA ALA A 24 -1.37 -17.20 -30.25
C ALA A 24 -1.29 -18.72 -30.47
N THR A 25 -2.31 -19.26 -31.09
CA THR A 25 -2.39 -20.67 -31.53
C THR A 25 -2.63 -20.73 -33.03
N ILE A 26 -2.10 -21.76 -33.68
CA ILE A 26 -2.34 -22.01 -35.11
C ILE A 26 -3.36 -23.15 -35.17
N GLU A 27 -4.46 -22.92 -35.87
CA GLU A 27 -5.52 -23.92 -36.10
C GLU A 27 -5.69 -24.13 -37.61
N GLU A 28 -5.95 -25.35 -38.00
CA GLU A 28 -6.30 -25.70 -39.39
C GLU A 28 -7.82 -25.72 -39.57
N LYS A 29 -8.28 -25.00 -40.58
CA LYS A 29 -9.70 -25.06 -41.00
C LYS A 29 -9.97 -26.32 -41.84
N LYS A 30 -11.24 -26.78 -41.86
CA LYS A 30 -11.71 -27.93 -42.65
C LYS A 30 -11.39 -27.81 -44.15
N ASN A 31 -11.15 -26.62 -44.66
CA ASN A 31 -10.78 -26.35 -46.04
C ASN A 31 -9.27 -26.39 -46.33
N GLY A 32 -8.46 -26.83 -45.37
CA GLY A 32 -6.99 -26.90 -45.49
C GLY A 32 -6.28 -25.54 -45.42
N ARG A 33 -6.97 -24.46 -44.98
CA ARG A 33 -6.35 -23.16 -44.68
C ARG A 33 -6.01 -23.11 -43.20
N ALA A 34 -4.88 -22.49 -42.88
CA ALA A 34 -4.51 -22.21 -41.49
C ALA A 34 -5.05 -20.85 -41.03
N GLN A 35 -5.32 -20.74 -39.76
CA GLN A 35 -5.65 -19.52 -39.10
C GLN A 35 -4.80 -19.35 -37.83
N ILE A 36 -4.40 -18.12 -37.52
CA ILE A 36 -3.71 -17.77 -36.29
C ILE A 36 -4.74 -17.11 -35.40
N ILE A 37 -4.96 -17.67 -34.20
CA ILE A 37 -5.91 -17.15 -33.22
C ILE A 37 -5.14 -16.56 -32.06
N VAL A 38 -5.32 -15.25 -31.83
CA VAL A 38 -4.73 -14.55 -30.70
C VAL A 38 -5.76 -14.42 -29.60
N THR A 39 -5.47 -14.99 -28.43
CA THR A 39 -6.35 -14.99 -27.26
C THR A 39 -5.90 -14.05 -26.16
N GLU A 40 -4.62 -13.64 -26.15
CA GLU A 40 -4.07 -12.69 -25.21
C GLU A 40 -3.07 -11.78 -25.92
N ILE A 41 -3.08 -10.50 -25.58
CA ILE A 41 -2.12 -9.49 -26.05
C ILE A 41 -1.22 -9.02 -24.92
N PRO A 42 -0.02 -8.45 -25.18
CA PRO A 42 0.84 -7.93 -24.15
C PRO A 42 0.18 -6.81 -23.34
N TYR A 43 0.64 -6.64 -22.11
CA TYR A 43 0.19 -5.57 -21.21
C TYR A 43 0.39 -4.19 -21.85
N MET A 44 -0.56 -3.27 -21.66
CA MET A 44 -0.60 -1.91 -22.22
C MET A 44 -0.77 -1.82 -23.75
N VAL A 45 -0.94 -2.92 -24.46
CA VAL A 45 -1.24 -2.91 -25.90
C VAL A 45 -2.73 -2.70 -26.14
N ASN A 46 -3.06 -1.72 -26.98
CA ASN A 46 -4.45 -1.49 -27.42
C ASN A 46 -4.80 -2.44 -28.56
N LYS A 47 -5.85 -3.25 -28.37
CA LYS A 47 -6.30 -4.25 -29.34
C LYS A 47 -6.66 -3.66 -30.71
N ALA A 48 -7.47 -2.60 -30.74
CA ALA A 48 -7.91 -1.98 -31.99
C ALA A 48 -6.70 -1.46 -32.79
N ARG A 49 -5.79 -0.74 -32.11
CA ARG A 49 -4.59 -0.22 -32.74
C ARG A 49 -3.63 -1.32 -33.22
N LEU A 50 -3.57 -2.45 -32.50
CA LEU A 50 -2.81 -3.61 -32.94
C LEU A 50 -3.37 -4.19 -34.24
N ILE A 51 -4.69 -4.33 -34.34
CA ILE A 51 -5.38 -4.84 -35.55
C ILE A 51 -5.18 -3.88 -36.73
N GLU A 52 -5.34 -2.59 -36.54
CA GLU A 52 -5.07 -1.57 -37.55
C GLU A 52 -3.63 -1.63 -38.06
N ASN A 53 -2.64 -1.71 -37.13
CA ASN A 53 -1.24 -1.82 -37.49
C ASN A 53 -0.94 -3.09 -38.29
N ILE A 54 -1.54 -4.24 -37.94
CA ILE A 54 -1.37 -5.46 -38.71
C ILE A 54 -1.94 -5.27 -40.13
N ALA A 55 -3.13 -4.67 -40.27
CA ALA A 55 -3.75 -4.41 -41.56
C ALA A 55 -2.90 -3.48 -42.44
N ASP A 56 -2.29 -2.45 -41.85
CA ASP A 56 -1.42 -1.53 -42.59
C ASP A 56 -0.11 -2.21 -43.04
N LEU A 57 0.51 -3.03 -42.19
CA LEU A 57 1.70 -3.82 -42.55
C LEU A 57 1.42 -4.83 -43.69
N VAL A 58 0.21 -5.36 -43.76
CA VAL A 58 -0.23 -6.23 -44.86
C VAL A 58 -0.42 -5.41 -46.16
N LYS A 59 -1.03 -4.23 -46.09
CA LYS A 59 -1.18 -3.30 -47.24
C LYS A 59 0.18 -2.85 -47.78
N GLU A 60 1.12 -2.56 -46.88
CA GLU A 60 2.50 -2.18 -47.23
C GLU A 60 3.36 -3.36 -47.72
N LYS A 61 2.82 -4.58 -47.76
CA LYS A 61 3.53 -5.82 -48.11
C LYS A 61 4.73 -6.13 -47.25
N ARG A 62 4.76 -5.65 -46.00
CA ARG A 62 5.80 -5.98 -45.02
C ARG A 62 5.54 -7.31 -44.32
N ILE A 63 4.27 -7.69 -44.21
CA ILE A 63 3.82 -9.02 -43.79
C ILE A 63 3.01 -9.60 -44.92
N GLU A 64 3.49 -10.70 -45.49
CA GLU A 64 2.84 -11.44 -46.55
C GLU A 64 2.16 -12.71 -46.04
N GLY A 65 1.21 -13.24 -46.78
CA GLY A 65 0.57 -14.51 -46.44
C GLY A 65 -0.70 -14.37 -45.58
N ILE A 66 -1.13 -13.20 -45.22
CA ILE A 66 -2.42 -12.94 -44.58
C ILE A 66 -3.50 -12.71 -45.64
N SER A 67 -4.63 -13.40 -45.53
CA SER A 67 -5.77 -13.22 -46.41
C SER A 67 -6.90 -12.42 -45.79
N ASP A 68 -7.11 -12.51 -44.48
CA ASP A 68 -8.17 -11.79 -43.76
C ASP A 68 -7.81 -11.61 -42.30
N LEU A 69 -8.39 -10.59 -41.66
CA LEU A 69 -8.12 -10.22 -40.27
C LEU A 69 -9.44 -9.78 -39.60
N ASN A 70 -9.91 -10.55 -38.65
CA ASN A 70 -11.17 -10.36 -37.98
C ASN A 70 -11.04 -10.28 -36.45
N ASP A 71 -11.81 -9.40 -35.82
CA ASP A 71 -11.98 -9.34 -34.39
C ASP A 71 -13.27 -10.08 -33.97
N GLU A 72 -13.14 -11.29 -33.49
CA GLU A 72 -14.22 -12.13 -33.00
C GLU A 72 -14.37 -12.09 -31.48
N THR A 73 -13.81 -11.08 -30.81
CA THR A 73 -13.89 -10.92 -29.36
C THR A 73 -15.36 -10.85 -28.89
N ASN A 74 -15.69 -11.65 -27.91
CA ASN A 74 -17.04 -11.73 -27.35
C ASN A 74 -17.01 -11.90 -25.82
N ARG A 75 -18.16 -12.16 -25.18
CA ARG A 75 -18.26 -12.36 -23.72
C ARG A 75 -17.44 -13.54 -23.18
N LYS A 76 -17.03 -14.49 -24.03
CA LYS A 76 -16.19 -15.64 -23.65
C LYS A 76 -14.71 -15.29 -23.59
N GLY A 77 -14.29 -14.17 -24.18
CA GLY A 77 -12.91 -13.72 -24.17
C GLY A 77 -12.45 -13.04 -25.44
N MET A 78 -11.19 -12.64 -25.44
CA MET A 78 -10.52 -12.05 -26.59
C MET A 78 -10.25 -13.10 -27.64
N ARG A 79 -10.56 -12.78 -28.90
CA ARG A 79 -10.31 -13.64 -30.05
C ARG A 79 -10.05 -12.78 -31.30
N ILE A 80 -8.81 -12.66 -31.70
CA ILE A 80 -8.43 -12.05 -32.97
C ILE A 80 -8.06 -13.19 -33.90
N VAL A 81 -8.71 -13.27 -35.06
CA VAL A 81 -8.53 -14.32 -36.07
C VAL A 81 -7.82 -13.76 -37.27
N ILE A 82 -6.68 -14.34 -37.61
CA ILE A 82 -5.85 -13.99 -38.76
C ILE A 82 -5.81 -15.17 -39.71
N ASP A 83 -6.51 -15.06 -40.83
CA ASP A 83 -6.56 -16.10 -41.86
C ASP A 83 -5.28 -16.06 -42.69
N VAL A 84 -4.65 -17.22 -42.82
CA VAL A 84 -3.41 -17.38 -43.60
C VAL A 84 -3.74 -17.96 -44.97
N ARG A 85 -3.05 -17.46 -46.03
CA ARG A 85 -3.17 -17.98 -47.38
C ARG A 85 -2.65 -19.42 -47.47
N LYS A 86 -3.15 -20.21 -48.41
CA LYS A 86 -2.75 -21.62 -48.60
C LYS A 86 -1.26 -21.80 -48.95
N ASP A 87 -0.72 -20.82 -49.65
CA ASP A 87 0.68 -20.78 -50.11
C ASP A 87 1.67 -20.29 -49.07
N ALA A 88 1.20 -19.82 -47.90
CA ALA A 88 2.02 -19.25 -46.85
C ALA A 88 2.15 -20.19 -45.64
N ASN A 89 3.33 -20.24 -45.04
CA ASN A 89 3.57 -20.99 -43.82
C ASN A 89 3.07 -20.18 -42.60
N PRO A 90 2.09 -20.67 -41.83
CA PRO A 90 1.50 -19.93 -40.73
C PRO A 90 2.50 -19.62 -39.59
N GLN A 91 3.53 -20.47 -39.40
CA GLN A 91 4.56 -20.22 -38.40
C GLN A 91 5.46 -19.04 -38.78
N VAL A 92 5.76 -18.90 -40.07
CA VAL A 92 6.55 -17.75 -40.59
C VAL A 92 5.75 -16.47 -40.42
N VAL A 93 4.45 -16.46 -40.77
CA VAL A 93 3.55 -15.33 -40.58
C VAL A 93 3.47 -14.93 -39.11
N LEU A 94 3.31 -15.91 -38.21
CA LEU A 94 3.27 -15.65 -36.78
C LEU A 94 4.57 -15.04 -36.26
N ASN A 95 5.73 -15.51 -36.74
CA ASN A 95 7.03 -14.94 -36.37
C ASN A 95 7.19 -13.51 -36.90
N GLN A 96 6.72 -13.20 -38.10
CA GLN A 96 6.69 -11.84 -38.64
C GLN A 96 5.76 -10.92 -37.79
N LEU A 97 4.60 -11.40 -37.37
CA LEU A 97 3.70 -10.67 -36.46
C LEU A 97 4.40 -10.34 -35.14
N TYR A 98 5.14 -11.25 -34.53
CA TYR A 98 5.92 -10.98 -33.33
C TYR A 98 7.06 -9.99 -33.55
N GLN A 99 7.64 -9.97 -34.75
CA GLN A 99 8.78 -9.10 -35.07
C GLN A 99 8.35 -7.66 -35.40
N TYR A 100 7.27 -7.48 -36.15
CA TYR A 100 6.87 -6.20 -36.72
C TYR A 100 5.70 -5.51 -35.99
N THR A 101 5.05 -6.19 -35.08
CA THR A 101 3.90 -5.65 -34.36
C THR A 101 4.06 -5.69 -32.84
N GLN A 102 3.18 -5.00 -32.14
CA GLN A 102 3.09 -5.06 -30.66
C GLN A 102 2.53 -6.39 -30.12
N LEU A 103 2.35 -7.40 -30.95
CA LEU A 103 2.02 -8.75 -30.47
C LEU A 103 3.17 -9.34 -29.62
N GLN A 104 4.38 -8.83 -29.81
CA GLN A 104 5.48 -8.96 -28.87
C GLN A 104 6.03 -7.57 -28.56
N ASP A 105 6.15 -7.24 -27.29
CA ASP A 105 6.65 -5.95 -26.83
C ASP A 105 7.59 -6.11 -25.63
N THR A 106 8.40 -5.09 -25.37
CA THR A 106 9.36 -5.10 -24.27
C THR A 106 8.98 -4.04 -23.24
N VAL A 107 8.71 -4.50 -22.03
CA VAL A 107 8.43 -3.64 -20.87
C VAL A 107 9.73 -3.34 -20.13
N GLY A 108 10.06 -2.07 -20.00
CA GLY A 108 11.16 -1.60 -19.16
C GLY A 108 10.73 -1.57 -17.68
N VAL A 109 11.43 -2.33 -16.86
CA VAL A 109 11.21 -2.33 -15.40
C VAL A 109 12.20 -1.36 -14.75
N ILE A 110 11.68 -0.44 -13.94
CA ILE A 110 12.46 0.47 -13.08
C ILE A 110 11.89 0.37 -11.68
N MET A 111 12.66 -0.19 -10.76
CA MET A 111 12.26 -0.36 -9.38
C MET A 111 12.60 0.91 -8.59
N LEU A 112 11.78 1.94 -8.76
CA LEU A 112 11.93 3.24 -8.08
C LEU A 112 11.14 3.25 -6.78
N ALA A 113 11.78 3.65 -5.69
CA ALA A 113 11.14 3.88 -4.39
C ALA A 113 11.65 5.15 -3.74
N ILE A 114 10.87 5.70 -2.79
CA ILE A 114 11.26 6.87 -2.00
C ILE A 114 11.85 6.37 -0.68
N ASP A 115 13.14 6.63 -0.46
CA ASP A 115 13.86 6.35 0.78
C ASP A 115 14.24 7.68 1.45
N HIS A 116 13.71 7.95 2.66
CA HIS A 116 13.93 9.20 3.40
C HIS A 116 13.68 10.45 2.54
N LYS A 117 12.56 10.49 1.83
CA LYS A 117 12.13 11.58 0.91
C LYS A 117 12.99 11.73 -0.35
N VAL A 118 13.91 10.81 -0.62
CA VAL A 118 14.75 10.82 -1.82
C VAL A 118 14.35 9.65 -2.73
N PRO A 119 14.02 9.90 -4.01
CA PRO A 119 13.74 8.83 -4.96
C PRO A 119 15.04 8.08 -5.33
N LYS A 120 15.03 6.77 -5.22
CA LYS A 120 16.17 5.90 -5.53
C LYS A 120 15.73 4.66 -6.30
N VAL A 121 16.52 4.27 -7.29
CA VAL A 121 16.38 2.95 -7.93
C VAL A 121 17.03 1.93 -7.00
N MET A 122 16.28 0.90 -6.62
CA MET A 122 16.71 -0.10 -5.65
C MET A 122 16.58 -1.50 -6.19
N THR A 123 17.43 -2.41 -5.73
CA THR A 123 17.25 -3.84 -5.92
C THR A 123 16.09 -4.36 -5.09
N LEU A 124 15.53 -5.51 -5.44
CA LEU A 124 14.44 -6.13 -4.64
C LEU A 124 14.87 -6.35 -3.18
N LYS A 125 16.11 -6.81 -2.96
CA LYS A 125 16.66 -6.98 -1.61
C LYS A 125 16.64 -5.67 -0.81
N GLN A 126 17.12 -4.58 -1.43
CA GLN A 126 17.13 -3.26 -0.78
C GLN A 126 15.72 -2.76 -0.46
N MET A 127 14.76 -2.95 -1.37
CA MET A 127 13.36 -2.55 -1.12
C MET A 127 12.77 -3.29 0.07
N ILE A 128 12.97 -4.62 0.15
CA ILE A 128 12.49 -5.44 1.27
C ILE A 128 13.16 -5.00 2.57
N GLN A 129 14.48 -4.78 2.55
CA GLN A 129 15.22 -4.33 3.73
C GLN A 129 14.72 -2.97 4.22
N LYS A 130 14.54 -2.00 3.33
CA LYS A 130 14.03 -0.68 3.66
C LYS A 130 12.59 -0.73 4.18
N TYR A 131 11.78 -1.62 3.65
CA TYR A 131 10.43 -1.83 4.17
C TYR A 131 10.45 -2.36 5.61
N VAL A 132 11.30 -3.34 5.91
CA VAL A 132 11.43 -3.88 7.28
C VAL A 132 11.96 -2.82 8.25
N GLU A 133 12.98 -2.06 7.86
CA GLU A 133 13.50 -0.94 8.65
C GLU A 133 12.39 0.10 8.95
N PHE A 134 11.58 0.44 7.95
CA PHE A 134 10.46 1.35 8.11
C PHE A 134 9.39 0.80 9.07
N GLN A 135 9.06 -0.50 8.97
CA GLN A 135 8.10 -1.13 9.89
C GLN A 135 8.60 -1.09 11.35
N ASP A 136 9.88 -1.40 11.58
CA ASP A 136 10.48 -1.29 12.94
C ASP A 136 10.38 0.15 13.48
N GLU A 137 10.71 1.15 12.66
CA GLU A 137 10.59 2.55 13.04
C GLU A 137 9.15 2.95 13.40
N VAL A 138 8.17 2.53 12.58
CA VAL A 138 6.74 2.83 12.82
C VAL A 138 6.25 2.19 14.12
N VAL A 139 6.56 0.91 14.35
CA VAL A 139 6.19 0.21 15.59
C VAL A 139 6.81 0.86 16.80
N ARG A 140 8.10 1.18 16.74
CA ARG A 140 8.83 1.86 17.82
C ARG A 140 8.25 3.24 18.14
N ARG A 141 7.97 4.04 17.11
CA ARG A 141 7.37 5.37 17.26
C ARG A 141 5.96 5.30 17.86
N ARG A 142 5.14 4.35 17.40
CA ARG A 142 3.81 4.11 17.97
C ARG A 142 3.90 3.72 19.44
N THR A 143 4.76 2.75 19.77
CA THR A 143 4.94 2.29 21.17
C THR A 143 5.46 3.40 22.08
N GLN A 144 6.36 4.26 21.58
CA GLN A 144 6.85 5.44 22.32
C GLN A 144 5.72 6.44 22.61
N TYR A 145 4.84 6.68 21.63
CA TYR A 145 3.68 7.54 21.81
C TYR A 145 2.70 6.97 22.85
N ASP A 146 2.38 5.67 22.75
CA ASP A 146 1.49 5.00 23.69
C ASP A 146 2.07 5.00 25.10
N LEU A 147 3.38 4.73 25.24
CA LEU A 147 4.10 4.81 26.51
C LEU A 147 4.06 6.21 27.11
N LYS A 148 4.27 7.25 26.29
CA LYS A 148 4.16 8.65 26.75
C LYS A 148 2.76 8.93 27.28
N LYS A 149 1.71 8.54 26.56
CA LYS A 149 0.32 8.72 26.99
C LYS A 149 0.00 7.97 28.27
N ALA A 150 0.47 6.72 28.38
CA ALA A 150 0.30 5.93 29.60
C ALA A 150 0.98 6.56 30.80
N ARG A 151 2.22 7.09 30.63
CA ARG A 151 2.95 7.78 31.70
C ARG A 151 2.27 9.08 32.12
N GLU A 152 1.81 9.90 31.20
CA GLU A 152 1.03 11.12 31.49
C GLU A 152 -0.22 10.79 32.31
N ARG A 153 -0.92 9.71 31.95
CA ARG A 153 -2.11 9.26 32.69
C ARG A 153 -1.75 8.71 34.08
N ALA A 154 -0.70 7.87 34.19
CA ALA A 154 -0.25 7.33 35.46
C ALA A 154 0.15 8.46 36.44
N HIS A 155 0.84 9.46 35.95
CA HIS A 155 1.25 10.63 36.72
C HIS A 155 0.04 11.41 37.31
N ILE A 156 -1.02 11.60 36.52
CA ILE A 156 -2.27 12.19 37.02
C ILE A 156 -2.94 11.29 38.08
N LEU A 157 -2.98 9.97 37.85
CA LEU A 157 -3.58 9.03 38.79
C LEU A 157 -2.82 8.94 40.12
N GLU A 158 -1.48 9.04 40.08
CA GLU A 158 -0.65 9.14 41.30
C GLU A 158 -0.98 10.41 42.11
N GLY A 159 -1.19 11.54 41.44
CA GLY A 159 -1.66 12.77 42.07
C GLY A 159 -3.04 12.62 42.70
N LEU A 160 -3.99 12.03 41.96
CA LEU A 160 -5.34 11.76 42.49
C LEU A 160 -5.34 10.80 43.66
N LYS A 161 -4.47 9.76 43.65
CA LYS A 161 -4.30 8.85 44.80
C LYS A 161 -3.82 9.60 46.03
N LYS A 162 -2.76 10.42 45.91
CA LYS A 162 -2.30 11.27 47.02
C LYS A 162 -3.39 12.24 47.52
N ALA A 163 -4.19 12.80 46.58
CA ALA A 163 -5.29 13.69 46.93
C ALA A 163 -6.41 13.00 47.73
N THR A 164 -6.62 11.70 47.53
CA THR A 164 -7.59 10.91 48.30
C THR A 164 -7.21 10.78 49.77
N ASP A 165 -5.89 10.64 50.04
CA ASP A 165 -5.38 10.50 51.41
C ASP A 165 -5.49 11.81 52.23
N ILE A 166 -5.57 12.95 51.55
CA ILE A 166 -5.65 14.30 52.17
C ILE A 166 -6.90 15.10 51.76
N VAL A 167 -7.98 14.40 51.47
CA VAL A 167 -9.18 14.96 50.82
C VAL A 167 -9.82 16.08 51.66
N ASP A 168 -9.87 15.91 52.98
CA ASP A 168 -10.48 16.90 53.89
C ASP A 168 -9.70 18.24 53.91
N GLU A 169 -8.37 18.16 53.92
CA GLU A 169 -7.50 19.31 53.83
C GLU A 169 -7.62 20.03 52.48
N LEU A 170 -7.69 19.27 51.40
CA LEU A 170 -7.90 19.79 50.04
C LEU A 170 -9.26 20.54 49.93
N ILE A 171 -10.33 19.96 50.48
CA ILE A 171 -11.65 20.60 50.48
C ILE A 171 -11.63 21.88 51.29
N ALA A 172 -10.96 21.89 52.46
CA ALA A 172 -10.85 23.09 53.28
C ALA A 172 -10.08 24.20 52.52
N THR A 173 -8.96 23.88 51.87
CA THR A 173 -8.16 24.82 51.07
C THR A 173 -8.93 25.37 49.88
N ILE A 174 -9.66 24.51 49.14
CA ILE A 174 -10.45 24.95 47.98
C ILE A 174 -11.60 25.88 48.44
N ARG A 175 -12.24 25.60 49.57
CA ARG A 175 -13.33 26.44 50.12
C ARG A 175 -12.84 27.80 50.64
N ALA A 176 -11.59 27.89 51.08
CA ALA A 176 -10.97 29.14 51.52
C ALA A 176 -10.68 30.10 50.37
N CYS A 177 -10.49 29.57 49.12
CA CYS A 177 -10.20 30.36 47.93
C CYS A 177 -11.46 31.13 47.46
N LYS A 178 -11.30 32.45 47.22
CA LYS A 178 -12.37 33.35 46.75
C LYS A 178 -12.29 33.64 45.24
N GLY A 179 -11.14 33.36 44.60
CA GLY A 179 -10.84 33.69 43.20
C GLY A 179 -11.12 32.57 42.18
N GLY A 180 -11.90 31.55 42.56
CA GLY A 180 -12.37 30.49 41.65
C GLY A 180 -11.29 29.41 41.39
N MET A 181 -11.47 28.66 40.27
CA MET A 181 -10.67 27.46 39.97
C MET A 181 -9.15 27.75 39.80
N SER A 182 -8.79 28.91 39.30
CA SER A 182 -7.39 29.29 39.08
C SER A 182 -6.63 29.49 40.38
N GLU A 183 -7.25 30.18 41.33
CA GLU A 183 -6.69 30.41 42.66
C GLU A 183 -6.63 29.10 43.47
N ALA A 184 -7.68 28.28 43.40
CA ALA A 184 -7.70 26.98 44.04
C ALA A 184 -6.59 26.07 43.52
N LYS A 185 -6.36 26.06 42.20
CA LYS A 185 -5.26 25.31 41.59
C LYS A 185 -3.88 25.77 42.10
N ALA A 186 -3.64 27.10 42.16
CA ALA A 186 -2.38 27.66 42.66
C ALA A 186 -2.15 27.29 44.14
N ALA A 187 -3.19 27.42 44.99
CA ALA A 187 -3.13 27.06 46.39
C ALA A 187 -2.81 25.57 46.64
N ILE A 188 -3.41 24.67 45.84
CA ILE A 188 -3.15 23.23 45.90
C ILE A 188 -1.70 22.92 45.50
N MET A 189 -1.18 23.57 44.47
CA MET A 189 0.22 23.41 44.04
C MET A 189 1.20 23.87 45.12
N GLU A 190 0.96 25.01 45.70
CA GLU A 190 1.84 25.62 46.72
C GLU A 190 1.79 24.85 48.04
N GLN A 191 0.61 24.46 48.52
CA GLN A 191 0.44 23.87 49.86
C GLN A 191 0.77 22.38 49.89
N PHE A 192 0.44 21.61 48.82
CA PHE A 192 0.55 20.14 48.82
C PHE A 192 1.62 19.64 47.84
N GLY A 193 2.27 20.50 47.08
CA GLY A 193 3.34 20.13 46.16
C GLY A 193 2.91 19.33 44.94
N PHE A 194 1.65 19.48 44.50
CA PHE A 194 1.17 18.92 43.24
C PHE A 194 1.67 19.78 42.07
N ASP A 195 1.90 19.12 40.96
CA ASP A 195 2.22 19.85 39.72
C ASP A 195 0.96 20.32 38.98
N ASP A 196 1.16 21.11 37.90
CA ASP A 196 0.07 21.73 37.15
C ASP A 196 -0.96 20.73 36.59
N PRO A 197 -0.58 19.59 35.93
CA PRO A 197 -1.54 18.59 35.46
C PRO A 197 -2.28 17.89 36.60
N GLN A 198 -1.62 17.60 37.70
CA GLN A 198 -2.23 16.96 38.87
C GLN A 198 -3.24 17.89 39.57
N ALA A 199 -2.86 19.13 39.83
CA ALA A 199 -3.71 20.15 40.45
C ALA A 199 -4.96 20.44 39.56
N ASP A 200 -4.79 20.52 38.24
CA ASP A 200 -5.89 20.71 37.31
C ASP A 200 -6.88 19.51 37.34
N ALA A 201 -6.37 18.30 37.45
CA ALA A 201 -7.20 17.10 37.57
C ALA A 201 -7.95 17.05 38.93
N ILE A 202 -7.28 17.47 40.02
CA ILE A 202 -7.88 17.53 41.39
C ILE A 202 -9.02 18.56 41.44
N VAL A 203 -8.82 19.77 40.94
CA VAL A 203 -9.82 20.81 40.96
C VAL A 203 -11.03 20.46 40.10
N LYS A 204 -10.85 19.71 39.02
CA LYS A 204 -11.92 19.21 38.15
C LYS A 204 -12.60 17.93 38.66
N LEU A 205 -12.16 17.39 39.80
CA LEU A 205 -12.70 16.15 40.34
C LEU A 205 -14.13 16.36 40.87
N GLN A 206 -15.05 15.51 40.43
CA GLN A 206 -16.42 15.53 40.93
C GLN A 206 -16.53 14.82 42.29
N LEU A 207 -17.19 15.45 43.28
CA LEU A 207 -17.34 14.90 44.64
C LEU A 207 -17.91 13.48 44.68
N GLY A 208 -18.83 13.15 43.75
CA GLY A 208 -19.41 11.78 43.67
C GLY A 208 -18.39 10.71 43.24
N ARG A 209 -17.23 11.07 42.70
CA ARG A 209 -16.16 10.13 42.37
C ARG A 209 -15.21 9.85 43.52
N LEU A 210 -15.20 10.68 44.58
CA LEU A 210 -14.40 10.46 45.78
C LEU A 210 -14.86 9.20 46.55
N ALA A 211 -16.13 8.85 46.53
CA ALA A 211 -16.69 7.68 47.20
C ALA A 211 -16.37 6.33 46.51
N GLY A 212 -15.93 6.38 45.22
CA GLY A 212 -15.63 5.18 44.40
C GLY A 212 -14.19 5.07 43.91
N LEU A 213 -13.30 5.98 44.30
CA LEU A 213 -11.97 6.13 43.74
C LEU A 213 -11.06 4.89 43.96
N GLU A 214 -11.17 4.21 45.11
CA GLU A 214 -10.36 3.01 45.39
C GLU A 214 -10.64 1.85 44.41
N LEU A 215 -11.91 1.62 44.04
CA LEU A 215 -12.31 0.55 43.12
C LEU A 215 -12.13 0.92 41.65
N SER A 216 -12.32 2.22 41.32
CA SER A 216 -12.21 2.71 39.92
C SER A 216 -10.76 2.85 39.45
N LEU A 217 -9.80 3.16 40.31
CA LEU A 217 -8.39 3.30 39.96
C LEU A 217 -7.74 1.96 39.52
N ILE A 218 -8.19 0.84 40.09
CA ILE A 218 -7.74 -0.51 39.74
C ILE A 218 -8.19 -0.86 38.31
N HIS A 219 -9.43 -0.56 37.93
CA HIS A 219 -9.95 -0.83 36.58
C HIS A 219 -9.41 0.09 35.50
N ILE A 220 -8.92 1.27 35.86
CA ILE A 220 -8.38 2.25 34.88
C ILE A 220 -6.92 1.94 34.54
N SER A 221 -6.20 1.23 35.42
CA SER A 221 -4.78 0.85 35.20
C SER A 221 -4.58 -0.46 34.43
N GLU A 222 -5.62 -1.29 34.25
CA GLU A 222 -5.50 -2.46 33.40
C GLU A 222 -5.43 -2.07 31.92
N PRO A 223 -4.37 -2.40 31.19
CA PRO A 223 -4.33 -2.22 29.76
C PRO A 223 -5.39 -3.14 29.14
N THR A 224 -6.37 -2.55 28.46
CA THR A 224 -7.26 -3.30 27.55
C THR A 224 -6.35 -4.05 26.58
N ARG A 225 -6.21 -5.35 26.78
CA ARG A 225 -5.57 -6.24 25.82
C ARG A 225 -6.39 -6.22 24.52
N PRO A 226 -5.72 -6.06 23.34
CA PRO A 226 -6.38 -6.19 22.05
C PRO A 226 -6.87 -7.60 21.82
#